data_89cf600bf49487aeeaca0fff56769873
#
_entry.id   89cf600bf49487aeeaca0fff56769873
#
_cell.length_a   1.000
_cell.length_b   1.000
_cell.length_c   1.000
_cell.angle_alpha   90.00
_cell.angle_beta   90.00
_cell.angle_gamma   90.00
#
_symmetry.space_group_name_H-M   'P 1'
#
loop_
_entity.id
_entity.type
_entity.pdbx_description
1 polymer ?
#
loop_
_entity_poly.entity_id
_entity_poly.type
_entity_poly.pdbx_seq_one_letter_code
_entity_poly.pdbx_strand_id
1 'polypeptide(L)'
;MNTELEDAHAEIARLRQQLVQTGNALEDFTYSVSHDLRASLRHVSAYLKVVREDLGDGLDASIASHLDTAGEAAAQMARLMDALLELSRVGRAELQWGEVDLARLISDVRHQLEPDALQRHIEWRIAPDLPVVRGDMALLGLVLRHLLANALKFTRPRDPATIDVSWTRRDGRCELRIRDNGVGFDARQQDRLFRVFQRLHSPRQFEGLGIGLALARRVVERHGGTIGARGQSANAAGDATANEALPGCEISLTLALADPAAG
;
A
#
# COMPACT_ATOMS: atom_id res chain seq x y z
N MET A 1 -7.26 -46.05 6.98
CA MET A 1 -7.70 -44.99 6.07
C MET A 1 -8.41 -43.83 6.75
N ASN A 2 -9.45 -44.08 7.63
CA ASN A 2 -10.08 -42.97 8.40
C ASN A 2 -9.13 -42.35 9.45
N THR A 3 -8.39 -43.17 10.20
CA THR A 3 -7.46 -42.72 11.26
C THR A 3 -6.32 -41.85 10.70
N GLU A 4 -5.75 -42.21 9.57
CA GLU A 4 -4.70 -41.41 8.90
C GLU A 4 -5.22 -40.05 8.42
N LEU A 5 -6.50 -39.99 8.00
CA LEU A 5 -7.14 -38.73 7.57
C LEU A 5 -7.44 -37.83 8.79
N GLU A 6 -7.85 -38.41 9.92
CA GLU A 6 -8.07 -37.71 11.18
C GLU A 6 -6.76 -37.15 11.77
N ASP A 7 -5.69 -37.96 11.74
CA ASP A 7 -4.34 -37.53 12.16
C ASP A 7 -3.80 -36.41 11.28
N ALA A 8 -3.99 -36.48 9.96
CA ALA A 8 -3.60 -35.41 9.04
C ALA A 8 -4.37 -34.11 9.29
N HIS A 9 -5.68 -34.20 9.57
CA HIS A 9 -6.49 -33.01 9.89
C HIS A 9 -6.06 -32.39 11.23
N ALA A 10 -5.77 -33.21 12.24
CA ALA A 10 -5.28 -32.74 13.54
C ALA A 10 -3.92 -32.02 13.40
N GLU A 11 -3.00 -32.57 12.61
CA GLU A 11 -1.70 -31.96 12.38
C GLU A 11 -1.82 -30.66 11.57
N ILE A 12 -2.68 -30.59 10.56
CA ILE A 12 -2.98 -29.34 9.84
C ILE A 12 -3.55 -28.29 10.78
N ALA A 13 -4.46 -28.64 11.67
CA ALA A 13 -5.03 -27.72 12.66
C ALA A 13 -3.95 -27.19 13.62
N ARG A 14 -3.08 -28.07 14.10
CA ARG A 14 -1.95 -27.72 14.98
C ARG A 14 -0.96 -26.78 14.28
N LEU A 15 -0.56 -27.09 13.03
CA LEU A 15 0.36 -26.24 12.26
C LEU A 15 -0.24 -24.87 11.97
N ARG A 16 -1.54 -24.80 11.66
CA ARG A 16 -2.25 -23.53 11.51
C ARG A 16 -2.24 -22.71 12.79
N GLN A 17 -2.49 -23.36 13.93
CA GLN A 17 -2.44 -22.67 15.23
C GLN A 17 -1.05 -22.16 15.56
N GLN A 18 0.01 -22.93 15.31
CA GLN A 18 1.40 -22.50 15.48
C GLN A 18 1.75 -21.32 14.56
N LEU A 19 1.32 -21.34 13.29
CA LEU A 19 1.51 -20.23 12.35
C LEU A 19 0.86 -18.95 12.86
N VAL A 20 -0.38 -19.02 13.34
CA VAL A 20 -1.09 -17.87 13.92
C VAL A 20 -0.35 -17.34 15.16
N GLN A 21 0.05 -18.21 16.08
CA GLN A 21 0.79 -17.82 17.30
C GLN A 21 2.13 -17.17 16.97
N THR A 22 2.89 -17.74 16.04
CA THR A 22 4.18 -17.18 15.61
C THR A 22 3.99 -15.84 14.90
N GLY A 23 2.96 -15.73 14.06
CA GLY A 23 2.59 -14.48 13.41
C GLY A 23 2.26 -13.37 14.41
N ASN A 24 1.43 -13.67 15.40
CA ASN A 24 1.08 -12.73 16.46
C ASN A 24 2.30 -12.30 17.30
N ALA A 25 3.15 -13.26 17.69
CA ALA A 25 4.37 -12.97 18.44
C ALA A 25 5.35 -12.05 17.66
N LEU A 26 5.51 -12.29 16.36
CA LEU A 26 6.33 -11.44 15.49
C LEU A 26 5.74 -10.03 15.35
N GLU A 27 4.43 -9.93 15.23
CA GLU A 27 3.74 -8.63 15.15
C GLU A 27 3.84 -7.85 16.47
N ASP A 28 3.73 -8.53 17.63
CA ASP A 28 3.92 -7.95 18.96
C ASP A 28 5.35 -7.44 19.16
N PHE A 29 6.33 -8.23 18.76
CA PHE A 29 7.73 -7.84 18.79
C PHE A 29 7.98 -6.60 17.89
N THR A 30 7.47 -6.64 16.67
CA THR A 30 7.58 -5.52 15.71
C THR A 30 6.98 -4.24 16.28
N TYR A 31 5.82 -4.34 16.93
CA TYR A 31 5.15 -3.21 17.57
C TYR A 31 5.99 -2.63 18.71
N SER A 32 6.43 -3.48 19.65
CA SER A 32 7.20 -3.05 20.82
C SER A 32 8.51 -2.37 20.41
N VAL A 33 9.29 -3.03 19.55
CA VAL A 33 10.57 -2.49 19.07
C VAL A 33 10.38 -1.18 18.32
N SER A 34 9.38 -1.10 17.44
CA SER A 34 9.11 0.12 16.68
C SER A 34 8.68 1.28 17.57
N HIS A 35 7.90 1.01 18.63
CA HIS A 35 7.51 2.02 19.61
C HIS A 35 8.72 2.61 20.35
N ASP A 36 9.62 1.74 20.83
CA ASP A 36 10.78 2.16 21.61
C ASP A 36 11.83 2.91 20.76
N LEU A 37 12.04 2.43 19.52
CA LEU A 37 12.90 3.11 18.56
C LEU A 37 12.36 4.49 18.18
N ARG A 38 11.03 4.67 18.07
CA ARG A 38 10.43 5.97 17.81
C ARG A 38 10.74 6.98 18.93
N ALA A 39 10.69 6.55 20.20
CA ALA A 39 11.03 7.41 21.31
C ALA A 39 12.51 7.88 21.23
N SER A 40 13.41 6.95 20.92
CA SER A 40 14.85 7.27 20.74
C SER A 40 15.09 8.23 19.59
N LEU A 41 14.41 8.04 18.45
CA LEU A 41 14.53 8.94 17.29
C LEU A 41 13.99 10.35 17.55
N ARG A 42 12.94 10.49 18.36
CA ARG A 42 12.47 11.80 18.79
C ARG A 42 13.52 12.54 19.60
N HIS A 43 14.22 11.83 20.50
CA HIS A 43 15.33 12.42 21.27
C HIS A 43 16.46 12.85 20.33
N VAL A 44 16.89 12.00 19.40
CA VAL A 44 17.93 12.37 18.42
C VAL A 44 17.53 13.63 17.65
N SER A 45 16.29 13.68 17.12
CA SER A 45 15.80 14.85 16.38
C SER A 45 15.75 16.11 17.25
N ALA A 46 15.35 15.98 18.51
CA ALA A 46 15.33 17.10 19.45
C ALA A 46 16.73 17.63 19.74
N TYR A 47 17.70 16.75 19.98
CA TYR A 47 19.10 17.16 20.22
C TYR A 47 19.76 17.79 18.99
N LEU A 48 19.50 17.28 17.79
CA LEU A 48 19.98 17.90 16.55
C LEU A 48 19.47 19.35 16.42
N LYS A 49 18.21 19.58 16.83
CA LYS A 49 17.64 20.93 16.84
C LYS A 49 18.31 21.82 17.88
N VAL A 50 18.49 21.34 19.12
CA VAL A 50 19.18 22.08 20.18
C VAL A 50 20.61 22.44 19.77
N VAL A 51 21.40 21.51 19.24
CA VAL A 51 22.74 21.76 18.73
C VAL A 51 22.75 22.85 17.66
N ARG A 52 21.79 22.86 16.76
CA ARG A 52 21.64 23.90 15.74
C ARG A 52 21.35 25.27 16.35
N GLU A 53 20.43 25.30 17.34
CA GLU A 53 20.08 26.53 18.07
C GLU A 53 21.25 27.08 18.86
N ASP A 54 22.01 26.21 19.56
CA ASP A 54 23.19 26.61 20.37
C ASP A 54 24.34 27.14 19.52
N LEU A 55 24.52 26.62 18.30
CA LEU A 55 25.55 27.07 17.38
C LEU A 55 25.21 28.41 16.67
N GLY A 56 23.91 28.75 16.61
CA GLY A 56 23.43 30.03 16.09
C GLY A 56 23.77 30.32 14.61
N ASP A 57 23.71 31.61 14.24
CA ASP A 57 23.91 32.06 12.85
C ASP A 57 25.39 31.99 12.38
N GLY A 58 26.35 31.74 13.28
CA GLY A 58 27.77 31.57 12.96
C GLY A 58 28.16 30.15 12.53
N LEU A 59 27.20 29.28 12.29
CA LEU A 59 27.43 27.88 11.93
C LEU A 59 28.13 27.76 10.57
N ASP A 60 29.25 27.02 10.54
CA ASP A 60 29.93 26.68 9.28
C ASP A 60 28.99 25.92 8.36
N ALA A 61 28.97 26.28 7.05
CA ALA A 61 28.08 25.69 6.05
C ALA A 61 28.22 24.17 5.93
N SER A 62 29.42 23.63 6.15
CA SER A 62 29.68 22.18 6.16
C SER A 62 29.02 21.53 7.36
N ILE A 63 29.13 22.11 8.55
CA ILE A 63 28.49 21.60 9.77
C ILE A 63 26.98 21.69 9.66
N ALA A 64 26.44 22.81 9.12
CA ALA A 64 25.02 22.96 8.85
C ALA A 64 24.49 21.84 7.93
N SER A 65 25.19 21.54 6.83
CA SER A 65 24.86 20.46 5.90
C SER A 65 24.89 19.07 6.56
N HIS A 66 25.84 18.83 7.47
CA HIS A 66 25.90 17.56 8.21
C HIS A 66 24.73 17.41 9.19
N LEU A 67 24.33 18.47 9.88
CA LEU A 67 23.19 18.48 10.79
C LEU A 67 21.87 18.26 10.01
N ASP A 68 21.73 18.90 8.85
CA ASP A 68 20.56 18.71 7.98
C ASP A 68 20.48 17.26 7.49
N THR A 69 21.59 16.69 7.02
CA THR A 69 21.66 15.28 6.59
C THR A 69 21.30 14.32 7.72
N ALA A 70 21.80 14.56 8.94
CA ALA A 70 21.48 13.75 10.11
C ALA A 70 20.01 13.89 10.51
N GLY A 71 19.46 15.10 10.45
CA GLY A 71 18.04 15.38 10.71
C GLY A 71 17.11 14.71 9.70
N GLU A 72 17.44 14.76 8.41
CA GLU A 72 16.71 14.07 7.35
C GLU A 72 16.72 12.55 7.54
N ALA A 73 17.87 11.97 7.91
CA ALA A 73 18.01 10.55 8.19
C ALA A 73 17.14 10.13 9.40
N ALA A 74 17.17 10.90 10.49
CA ALA A 74 16.33 10.66 11.67
C ALA A 74 14.83 10.75 11.32
N ALA A 75 14.42 11.76 10.55
CA ALA A 75 13.05 11.91 10.08
C ALA A 75 12.62 10.76 9.16
N GLN A 76 13.51 10.27 8.31
CA GLN A 76 13.23 9.10 7.47
C GLN A 76 13.05 7.84 8.31
N MET A 77 13.91 7.58 9.29
CA MET A 77 13.75 6.45 10.21
C MET A 77 12.43 6.53 10.98
N ALA A 78 12.03 7.71 11.46
CA ALA A 78 10.75 7.90 12.12
C ALA A 78 9.58 7.51 11.22
N ARG A 79 9.58 7.96 9.95
CA ARG A 79 8.55 7.57 8.97
C ARG A 79 8.51 6.05 8.72
N LEU A 80 9.67 5.39 8.67
CA LEU A 80 9.74 3.94 8.53
C LEU A 80 9.14 3.21 9.74
N MET A 81 9.41 3.71 10.96
CA MET A 81 8.82 3.17 12.19
C MET A 81 7.30 3.37 12.22
N ASP A 82 6.80 4.55 11.83
CA ASP A 82 5.37 4.82 11.75
C ASP A 82 4.67 3.86 10.78
N ALA A 83 5.27 3.62 9.63
CA ALA A 83 4.79 2.72 8.62
C ALA A 83 4.76 1.24 9.07
N LEU A 84 5.77 0.79 9.82
CA LEU A 84 5.80 -0.55 10.43
C LEU A 84 4.70 -0.71 11.49
N LEU A 85 4.50 0.32 12.31
CA LEU A 85 3.43 0.31 13.32
C LEU A 85 2.04 0.28 12.67
N GLU A 86 1.85 1.01 11.55
CA GLU A 86 0.59 0.96 10.80
C GLU A 86 0.34 -0.45 10.25
N LEU A 87 1.36 -1.08 9.66
CA LEU A 87 1.28 -2.45 9.15
C LEU A 87 0.95 -3.46 10.28
N SER A 88 1.59 -3.32 11.44
CA SER A 88 1.33 -4.15 12.62
C SER A 88 -0.09 -3.93 13.15
N ARG A 89 -0.58 -2.68 13.24
CA ARG A 89 -1.95 -2.36 13.67
C ARG A 89 -2.99 -2.97 12.73
N VAL A 90 -2.79 -2.80 11.43
CA VAL A 90 -3.66 -3.41 10.41
C VAL A 90 -3.67 -4.94 10.52
N GLY A 91 -2.55 -5.54 10.88
CA GLY A 91 -2.46 -6.99 11.12
C GLY A 91 -3.36 -7.47 12.26
N ARG A 92 -3.54 -6.66 13.32
CA ARG A 92 -4.20 -7.04 14.59
C ARG A 92 -5.62 -6.49 14.77
N ALA A 93 -5.97 -5.38 14.14
CA ALA A 93 -7.27 -4.75 14.32
C ALA A 93 -8.39 -5.76 14.08
N GLU A 94 -9.36 -5.83 14.97
CA GLU A 94 -10.57 -6.62 14.72
C GLU A 94 -11.32 -6.01 13.54
N LEU A 95 -11.72 -6.85 12.56
CA LEU A 95 -12.42 -6.37 11.36
C LEU A 95 -13.85 -5.98 11.72
N GLN A 96 -14.20 -4.74 11.44
CA GLN A 96 -15.56 -4.23 11.55
C GLN A 96 -16.32 -4.55 10.24
N TRP A 97 -16.86 -5.77 10.20
CA TRP A 97 -17.54 -6.27 9.02
C TRP A 97 -18.86 -5.54 8.76
N GLY A 98 -19.03 -5.03 7.54
CA GLY A 98 -20.25 -4.37 7.09
C GLY A 98 -20.35 -4.40 5.57
N GLU A 99 -21.43 -3.81 5.06
CA GLU A 99 -21.59 -3.53 3.64
C GLU A 99 -20.85 -2.25 3.27
N VAL A 100 -20.06 -2.31 2.22
CA VAL A 100 -19.23 -1.20 1.75
C VAL A 100 -19.59 -0.91 0.30
N ASP A 101 -20.22 0.23 0.07
CA ASP A 101 -20.48 0.79 -1.25
C ASP A 101 -19.17 1.29 -1.85
N LEU A 102 -18.64 0.56 -2.85
CA LEU A 102 -17.38 0.91 -3.50
C LEU A 102 -17.46 2.20 -4.29
N ALA A 103 -18.62 2.54 -4.88
CA ALA A 103 -18.77 3.78 -5.64
C ALA A 103 -18.61 4.99 -4.73
N ARG A 104 -19.30 4.96 -3.58
CA ARG A 104 -19.19 6.02 -2.56
C ARG A 104 -17.78 6.09 -1.98
N LEU A 105 -17.21 4.96 -1.57
CA LEU A 105 -15.90 4.93 -0.95
C LEU A 105 -14.79 5.44 -1.89
N ILE A 106 -14.83 5.06 -3.19
CA ILE A 106 -13.89 5.56 -4.19
C ILE A 106 -14.07 7.06 -4.43
N SER A 107 -15.31 7.55 -4.44
CA SER A 107 -15.60 8.99 -4.55
C SER A 107 -15.01 9.76 -3.37
N ASP A 108 -15.24 9.29 -2.14
CA ASP A 108 -14.72 9.91 -0.92
C ASP A 108 -13.19 9.96 -0.91
N VAL A 109 -12.54 8.85 -1.27
CA VAL A 109 -11.08 8.77 -1.36
C VAL A 109 -10.55 9.70 -2.46
N ARG A 110 -11.21 9.76 -3.62
CA ARG A 110 -10.81 10.67 -4.71
C ARG A 110 -10.84 12.13 -4.24
N HIS A 111 -11.90 12.57 -3.54
CA HIS A 111 -11.98 13.91 -2.98
C HIS A 111 -10.85 14.21 -1.98
N GLN A 112 -10.48 13.25 -1.16
CA GLN A 112 -9.33 13.40 -0.24
C GLN A 112 -7.99 13.59 -0.97
N LEU A 113 -7.87 13.08 -2.19
CA LEU A 113 -6.66 13.16 -3.03
C LEU A 113 -6.67 14.34 -4.01
N GLU A 114 -7.75 15.13 -4.06
CA GLU A 114 -7.83 16.33 -4.92
C GLU A 114 -6.66 17.31 -4.74
N PRO A 115 -6.15 17.59 -3.52
CA PRO A 115 -4.99 18.46 -3.35
C PRO A 115 -3.75 17.98 -4.10
N ASP A 116 -3.53 16.67 -4.22
CA ASP A 116 -2.40 16.08 -4.94
C ASP A 116 -2.59 16.11 -6.47
N ALA A 117 -3.82 16.39 -6.91
CA ALA A 117 -4.24 16.46 -8.30
C ALA A 117 -4.29 17.90 -8.85
N LEU A 118 -4.09 18.92 -8.00
CA LEU A 118 -4.17 20.33 -8.38
C LEU A 118 -3.23 20.63 -9.55
N GLN A 119 -3.75 21.40 -10.52
CA GLN A 119 -3.05 21.84 -11.73
C GLN A 119 -2.66 20.71 -12.70
N ARG A 120 -3.28 19.52 -12.60
CA ARG A 120 -3.05 18.42 -13.52
C ARG A 120 -4.32 18.06 -14.27
N HIS A 121 -4.16 17.73 -15.56
CA HIS A 121 -5.25 17.19 -16.36
C HIS A 121 -5.35 15.68 -16.10
N ILE A 122 -6.36 15.27 -15.30
CA ILE A 122 -6.56 13.89 -14.90
C ILE A 122 -7.94 13.42 -15.36
N GLU A 123 -7.95 12.41 -16.22
CA GLU A 123 -9.16 11.74 -16.66
C GLU A 123 -9.45 10.54 -15.75
N TRP A 124 -10.48 10.67 -14.93
CA TRP A 124 -11.02 9.57 -14.14
C TRP A 124 -12.09 8.83 -14.94
N ARG A 125 -11.91 7.54 -15.14
CA ARG A 125 -12.85 6.64 -15.78
C ARG A 125 -13.29 5.60 -14.76
N ILE A 126 -14.41 5.86 -14.09
CA ILE A 126 -14.93 5.02 -13.02
C ILE A 126 -16.18 4.31 -13.52
N ALA A 127 -16.23 2.97 -13.40
CA ALA A 127 -17.41 2.20 -13.76
C ALA A 127 -18.64 2.68 -12.96
N PRO A 128 -19.77 2.93 -13.62
CA PRO A 128 -20.96 3.50 -12.97
C PRO A 128 -21.70 2.50 -12.07
N ASP A 129 -21.41 1.22 -12.22
CA ASP A 129 -22.10 0.08 -11.60
C ASP A 129 -21.23 -0.66 -10.56
N LEU A 130 -20.33 0.06 -9.89
CA LEU A 130 -19.49 -0.52 -8.84
C LEU A 130 -20.33 -1.18 -7.75
N PRO A 131 -19.98 -2.41 -7.32
CA PRO A 131 -20.82 -3.19 -6.42
C PRO A 131 -20.65 -2.78 -4.96
N VAL A 132 -21.59 -3.23 -4.14
CA VAL A 132 -21.46 -3.31 -2.70
C VAL A 132 -20.70 -4.59 -2.34
N VAL A 133 -19.68 -4.46 -1.49
CA VAL A 133 -18.85 -5.58 -1.02
C VAL A 133 -18.96 -5.74 0.49
N ARG A 134 -18.65 -6.94 0.99
CA ARG A 134 -18.56 -7.20 2.43
C ARG A 134 -17.14 -6.92 2.91
N GLY A 135 -16.98 -6.02 3.88
CA GLY A 135 -15.65 -5.68 4.40
C GLY A 135 -15.68 -4.64 5.50
N ASP A 136 -14.50 -4.24 5.93
CA ASP A 136 -14.27 -3.13 6.84
C ASP A 136 -14.06 -1.84 6.04
N MET A 137 -14.98 -0.89 6.18
CA MET A 137 -14.97 0.36 5.42
C MET A 137 -13.69 1.17 5.63
N ALA A 138 -13.18 1.25 6.86
CA ALA A 138 -11.99 2.04 7.17
C ALA A 138 -10.73 1.43 6.54
N LEU A 139 -10.59 0.11 6.64
CA LEU A 139 -9.45 -0.61 6.07
C LEU A 139 -9.51 -0.67 4.54
N LEU A 140 -10.68 -0.85 3.95
CA LEU A 140 -10.84 -0.78 2.49
C LEU A 140 -10.61 0.63 1.97
N GLY A 141 -11.02 1.67 2.72
CA GLY A 141 -10.70 3.06 2.42
C GLY A 141 -9.19 3.32 2.43
N LEU A 142 -8.45 2.73 3.39
CA LEU A 142 -6.99 2.79 3.44
C LEU A 142 -6.36 2.13 2.20
N VAL A 143 -6.84 0.95 1.79
CA VAL A 143 -6.39 0.27 0.56
C VAL A 143 -6.58 1.16 -0.65
N LEU A 144 -7.81 1.65 -0.87
CA LEU A 144 -8.14 2.49 -2.03
C LEU A 144 -7.30 3.77 -2.05
N ARG A 145 -7.08 4.40 -0.90
CA ARG A 145 -6.23 5.59 -0.79
C ARG A 145 -4.79 5.29 -1.26
N HIS A 146 -4.19 4.18 -0.81
CA HIS A 146 -2.84 3.81 -1.25
C HIS A 146 -2.78 3.50 -2.75
N LEU A 147 -3.79 2.82 -3.30
CA LEU A 147 -3.83 2.46 -4.72
C LEU A 147 -4.04 3.70 -5.60
N LEU A 148 -5.01 4.54 -5.28
CA LEU A 148 -5.31 5.75 -6.06
C LEU A 148 -4.21 6.82 -5.92
N ALA A 149 -3.61 6.99 -4.72
CA ALA A 149 -2.44 7.86 -4.54
C ALA A 149 -1.24 7.37 -5.36
N ASN A 150 -1.02 6.06 -5.46
CA ASN A 150 0.01 5.51 -6.34
C ASN A 150 -0.29 5.77 -7.81
N ALA A 151 -1.53 5.58 -8.28
CA ALA A 151 -1.93 5.91 -9.65
C ALA A 151 -1.69 7.38 -9.97
N LEU A 152 -2.09 8.31 -9.09
CA LEU A 152 -1.81 9.74 -9.22
C LEU A 152 -0.31 10.04 -9.27
N LYS A 153 0.47 9.44 -8.38
CA LYS A 153 1.90 9.64 -8.29
C LYS A 153 2.64 9.19 -9.56
N PHE A 154 2.38 7.96 -10.01
CA PHE A 154 3.12 7.37 -11.14
C PHE A 154 2.67 7.89 -12.50
N THR A 155 1.53 8.57 -12.55
CA THR A 155 1.06 9.30 -13.74
C THR A 155 1.54 10.75 -13.81
N ARG A 156 2.38 11.24 -12.87
CA ARG A 156 2.90 12.63 -12.93
C ARG A 156 3.54 13.03 -14.27
N PRO A 157 4.27 12.15 -14.97
CA PRO A 157 4.84 12.47 -16.27
C PRO A 157 3.83 12.43 -17.45
N ARG A 158 2.55 12.23 -17.19
CA ARG A 158 1.49 12.09 -18.23
C ARG A 158 0.58 13.30 -18.27
N ASP A 159 0.21 13.70 -19.49
CA ASP A 159 -0.82 14.71 -19.78
C ASP A 159 -1.58 14.31 -21.05
N PRO A 160 -2.84 13.88 -20.97
CA PRO A 160 -3.58 13.65 -19.72
C PRO A 160 -3.08 12.42 -18.94
N ALA A 161 -3.16 12.48 -17.62
CA ALA A 161 -3.11 11.31 -16.77
C ALA A 161 -4.46 10.60 -16.81
N THR A 162 -4.46 9.29 -17.04
CA THR A 162 -5.70 8.50 -17.08
C THR A 162 -5.68 7.47 -15.95
N ILE A 163 -6.75 7.42 -15.17
CA ILE A 163 -6.94 6.46 -14.10
C ILE A 163 -8.31 5.78 -14.31
N ASP A 164 -8.27 4.48 -14.62
CA ASP A 164 -9.47 3.68 -14.85
C ASP A 164 -9.76 2.82 -13.62
N VAL A 165 -10.99 2.87 -13.12
CA VAL A 165 -11.50 2.00 -12.07
C VAL A 165 -12.64 1.17 -12.64
N SER A 166 -12.44 -0.13 -12.70
CA SER A 166 -13.42 -1.09 -13.25
C SER A 166 -13.54 -2.32 -12.35
N TRP A 167 -14.57 -3.10 -12.59
CA TRP A 167 -14.77 -4.34 -11.88
C TRP A 167 -15.37 -5.43 -12.75
N THR A 168 -15.20 -6.67 -12.33
CA THR A 168 -15.88 -7.82 -12.92
C THR A 168 -16.27 -8.79 -11.81
N ARG A 169 -17.37 -9.53 -12.03
CA ARG A 169 -17.71 -10.65 -11.16
C ARG A 169 -16.92 -11.88 -11.61
N ARG A 170 -16.11 -12.42 -10.71
CA ARG A 170 -15.33 -13.64 -10.96
C ARG A 170 -15.47 -14.58 -9.76
N ASP A 171 -15.88 -15.83 -10.04
CA ASP A 171 -16.08 -16.87 -9.02
C ASP A 171 -16.94 -16.41 -7.83
N GLY A 172 -18.01 -15.64 -8.11
CA GLY A 172 -18.89 -15.09 -7.09
C GLY A 172 -18.34 -13.93 -6.28
N ARG A 173 -17.16 -13.42 -6.62
CA ARG A 173 -16.48 -12.29 -5.95
C ARG A 173 -16.41 -11.07 -6.86
N CYS A 174 -16.23 -9.90 -6.23
CA CYS A 174 -15.84 -8.67 -6.94
C CYS A 174 -14.34 -8.73 -7.22
N GLU A 175 -13.92 -8.66 -8.47
CA GLU A 175 -12.55 -8.35 -8.89
C GLU A 175 -12.50 -6.88 -9.30
N LEU A 176 -12.03 -6.02 -8.39
CA LEU A 176 -11.81 -4.59 -8.63
C LEU A 176 -10.46 -4.38 -9.29
N ARG A 177 -10.41 -3.54 -10.33
CA ARG A 177 -9.19 -3.18 -11.06
C ARG A 177 -9.01 -1.68 -11.08
N ILE A 178 -7.80 -1.25 -10.77
CA ILE A 178 -7.35 0.14 -10.86
C ILE A 178 -6.18 0.16 -11.83
N ARG A 179 -6.36 0.81 -12.98
CA ARG A 179 -5.37 0.92 -14.04
C ARG A 179 -4.99 2.38 -14.23
N ASP A 180 -3.70 2.62 -14.40
CA ASP A 180 -3.15 3.94 -14.73
C ASP A 180 -2.31 3.88 -16.03
N ASN A 181 -2.16 5.03 -16.71
CA ASN A 181 -1.28 5.18 -17.87
C ASN A 181 0.11 5.70 -17.49
N GLY A 182 0.56 5.47 -16.26
CA GLY A 182 1.79 6.00 -15.71
C GLY A 182 3.07 5.43 -16.33
N VAL A 183 4.14 5.46 -15.55
CA VAL A 183 5.46 4.95 -15.98
C VAL A 183 5.55 3.43 -16.04
N GLY A 184 4.60 2.72 -15.40
CA GLY A 184 4.61 1.27 -15.31
C GLY A 184 5.80 0.72 -14.52
N PHE A 185 6.06 -0.56 -14.68
CA PHE A 185 7.20 -1.25 -14.05
C PHE A 185 7.61 -2.49 -14.86
N ASP A 186 8.81 -3.02 -14.61
CA ASP A 186 9.28 -4.26 -15.23
C ASP A 186 8.49 -5.46 -14.66
N ALA A 187 7.76 -6.18 -15.51
CA ALA A 187 6.94 -7.33 -15.14
C ALA A 187 7.71 -8.41 -14.34
N ARG A 188 9.03 -8.55 -14.57
CA ARG A 188 9.89 -9.46 -13.81
C ARG A 188 10.02 -9.10 -12.32
N GLN A 189 9.66 -7.88 -11.95
CA GLN A 189 9.72 -7.39 -10.58
C GLN A 189 8.36 -7.41 -9.88
N GLN A 190 7.33 -7.97 -10.50
CA GLN A 190 5.96 -8.03 -9.98
C GLN A 190 5.87 -8.58 -8.55
N ASP A 191 6.59 -9.67 -8.25
CA ASP A 191 6.59 -10.32 -6.94
C ASP A 191 7.20 -9.45 -5.82
N ARG A 192 7.97 -8.43 -6.20
CA ARG A 192 8.62 -7.52 -5.25
C ARG A 192 7.73 -6.34 -4.86
N LEU A 193 6.73 -6.00 -5.67
CA LEU A 193 5.86 -4.82 -5.47
C LEU A 193 5.16 -4.79 -4.12
N PHE A 194 4.78 -5.96 -3.61
CA PHE A 194 4.03 -6.09 -2.36
C PHE A 194 4.91 -6.38 -1.15
N ARG A 195 6.24 -6.32 -1.30
CA ARG A 195 7.16 -6.46 -0.17
C ARG A 195 7.33 -5.13 0.54
N VAL A 196 7.47 -5.20 1.87
CA VAL A 196 7.70 -4.03 2.73
C VAL A 196 9.01 -3.34 2.34
N PHE A 197 8.98 -2.00 2.26
CA PHE A 197 10.12 -1.15 1.87
C PHE A 197 10.67 -1.38 0.45
N GLN A 198 9.92 -2.10 -0.38
CA GLN A 198 10.32 -2.31 -1.76
C GLN A 198 9.89 -1.14 -2.63
N ARG A 199 10.82 -0.65 -3.45
CA ARG A 199 10.61 0.41 -4.44
C ARG A 199 11.20 -0.03 -5.76
N LEU A 200 10.46 0.18 -6.86
CA LEU A 200 10.91 -0.15 -8.21
C LEU A 200 11.44 1.08 -8.96
N HIS A 201 11.09 2.28 -8.49
CA HIS A 201 11.57 3.55 -9.03
C HIS A 201 12.49 4.27 -8.04
N SER A 202 13.40 5.08 -8.58
CA SER A 202 14.34 5.87 -7.79
C SER A 202 13.64 6.83 -6.83
N PRO A 203 14.16 7.03 -5.60
CA PRO A 203 13.69 8.05 -4.67
C PRO A 203 13.64 9.46 -5.25
N ARG A 204 14.53 9.77 -6.21
CA ARG A 204 14.58 11.07 -6.89
C ARG A 204 13.44 11.28 -7.89
N GLN A 205 12.85 10.20 -8.41
CA GLN A 205 11.74 10.27 -9.37
C GLN A 205 10.38 10.28 -8.69
N PHE A 206 10.23 9.42 -7.68
CA PHE A 206 8.96 9.28 -6.96
C PHE A 206 9.22 9.08 -5.47
N GLU A 207 8.56 9.86 -4.65
CA GLU A 207 8.62 9.77 -3.19
C GLU A 207 7.85 8.55 -2.66
N GLY A 208 8.14 8.17 -1.42
CA GLY A 208 7.41 7.15 -0.67
C GLY A 208 8.30 6.09 -0.02
N LEU A 209 7.77 5.41 0.96
CA LEU A 209 8.49 4.43 1.78
C LEU A 209 8.43 3.00 1.26
N GLY A 210 7.61 2.73 0.23
CA GLY A 210 7.42 1.37 -0.29
C GLY A 210 6.62 0.45 0.63
N ILE A 211 5.64 1.02 1.36
CA ILE A 211 4.82 0.24 2.30
C ILE A 211 3.35 0.14 1.90
N GLY A 212 2.84 1.09 1.11
CA GLY A 212 1.40 1.18 0.80
C GLY A 212 0.83 -0.07 0.11
N LEU A 213 1.58 -0.68 -0.82
CA LEU A 213 1.15 -1.91 -1.48
C LEU A 213 1.23 -3.14 -0.55
N ALA A 214 2.24 -3.20 0.33
CA ALA A 214 2.34 -4.26 1.34
C ALA A 214 1.15 -4.19 2.33
N LEU A 215 0.78 -2.97 2.73
CA LEU A 215 -0.37 -2.72 3.59
C LEU A 215 -1.69 -3.07 2.86
N ALA A 216 -1.84 -2.65 1.61
CA ALA A 216 -3.00 -3.02 0.79
C ALA A 216 -3.14 -4.55 0.67
N ARG A 217 -2.05 -5.26 0.42
CA ARG A 217 -2.02 -6.72 0.38
C ARG A 217 -2.48 -7.32 1.72
N ARG A 218 -1.92 -6.85 2.84
CA ARG A 218 -2.28 -7.36 4.17
C ARG A 218 -3.77 -7.18 4.48
N VAL A 219 -4.34 -6.01 4.15
CA VAL A 219 -5.77 -5.75 4.33
C VAL A 219 -6.61 -6.68 3.46
N VAL A 220 -6.30 -6.80 2.17
CA VAL A 220 -7.06 -7.64 1.22
C VAL A 220 -7.00 -9.11 1.64
N GLU A 221 -5.84 -9.63 2.05
CA GLU A 221 -5.68 -10.99 2.57
C GLU A 221 -6.52 -11.23 3.83
N ARG A 222 -6.61 -10.26 4.74
CA ARG A 222 -7.48 -10.33 5.93
C ARG A 222 -8.98 -10.36 5.57
N HIS A 223 -9.36 -9.76 4.46
CA HIS A 223 -10.73 -9.86 3.90
C HIS A 223 -10.94 -11.16 3.10
N GLY A 224 -9.99 -12.12 3.16
CA GLY A 224 -10.05 -13.36 2.41
C GLY A 224 -9.94 -13.16 0.90
N GLY A 225 -9.41 -12.01 0.45
CA GLY A 225 -9.18 -11.67 -0.94
C GLY A 225 -7.75 -11.95 -1.40
N THR A 226 -7.50 -11.64 -2.65
CA THR A 226 -6.18 -11.65 -3.28
C THR A 226 -5.91 -10.31 -3.94
N ILE A 227 -4.65 -9.92 -4.02
CA ILE A 227 -4.23 -8.72 -4.74
C ILE A 227 -3.06 -9.06 -5.67
N GLY A 228 -3.09 -8.48 -6.87
CA GLY A 228 -2.05 -8.65 -7.87
C GLY A 228 -1.77 -7.36 -8.62
N ALA A 229 -0.68 -7.36 -9.37
CA ALA A 229 -0.30 -6.23 -10.21
C ALA A 229 0.10 -6.73 -11.60
N ARG A 230 -0.17 -5.93 -12.62
CA ARG A 230 0.38 -6.10 -13.98
C ARG A 230 0.93 -4.76 -14.40
N GLY A 231 2.10 -4.75 -15.02
CA GLY A 231 2.72 -3.51 -15.45
C GLY A 231 3.53 -3.69 -16.72
N GLN A 232 3.61 -2.60 -17.48
CA GLN A 232 4.49 -2.50 -18.64
C GLN A 232 5.25 -1.19 -18.54
N SER A 233 6.58 -1.27 -18.54
CA SER A 233 7.44 -0.09 -18.53
C SER A 233 7.49 0.54 -19.91
N ALA A 234 7.50 1.87 -19.97
CA ALA A 234 7.73 2.61 -21.22
C ALA A 234 9.06 2.24 -21.91
N ASN A 235 10.05 1.73 -21.15
CA ASN A 235 11.35 1.35 -21.66
C ASN A 235 11.44 -0.11 -22.17
N ALA A 236 10.36 -0.89 -22.05
CA ALA A 236 10.31 -2.28 -22.52
C ALA A 236 9.99 -2.42 -24.02
N ALA A 237 9.96 -1.34 -24.76
CA ALA A 237 9.64 -1.29 -26.20
C ALA A 237 10.73 -1.90 -27.12
N GLY A 238 11.62 -2.77 -26.60
CA GLY A 238 12.65 -3.46 -27.37
C GLY A 238 12.25 -4.81 -27.95
N ASP A 239 11.10 -5.37 -27.60
CA ASP A 239 10.62 -6.67 -28.11
C ASP A 239 9.24 -6.50 -28.77
N ALA A 240 9.26 -6.27 -30.05
CA ALA A 240 8.14 -5.84 -30.90
C ALA A 240 7.11 -6.94 -31.23
N THR A 241 6.78 -7.81 -30.27
CA THR A 241 5.70 -8.81 -30.43
C THR A 241 4.61 -8.75 -29.35
N ALA A 242 4.69 -7.80 -28.42
CA ALA A 242 3.64 -7.59 -27.43
C ALA A 242 2.63 -6.56 -27.96
N ASN A 243 1.44 -7.06 -28.27
CA ASN A 243 0.21 -6.35 -28.48
C ASN A 243 0.20 -4.95 -27.81
N GLU A 244 -0.11 -3.89 -28.55
CA GLU A 244 -0.11 -2.43 -28.30
C GLU A 244 -0.62 -1.95 -26.92
N ALA A 245 -0.17 -2.54 -25.84
CA ALA A 245 -0.55 -2.12 -24.49
C ALA A 245 0.27 -0.88 -24.11
N LEU A 246 -0.39 0.26 -23.98
CA LEU A 246 0.19 1.51 -23.45
C LEU A 246 0.89 1.23 -22.10
N PRO A 247 2.05 1.86 -21.87
CA PRO A 247 2.74 1.74 -20.59
C PRO A 247 1.81 2.15 -19.43
N GLY A 248 1.98 1.50 -18.30
CA GLY A 248 1.13 1.76 -17.13
C GLY A 248 1.16 0.61 -16.14
N CYS A 249 0.34 0.75 -15.11
CA CYS A 249 0.18 -0.25 -14.07
C CYS A 249 -1.32 -0.57 -13.89
N GLU A 250 -1.62 -1.85 -13.69
CA GLU A 250 -2.94 -2.33 -13.27
C GLU A 250 -2.79 -3.09 -11.96
N ILE A 251 -3.51 -2.65 -10.93
CA ILE A 251 -3.67 -3.40 -9.68
C ILE A 251 -5.05 -4.04 -9.68
N SER A 252 -5.11 -5.33 -9.44
CA SER A 252 -6.37 -6.08 -9.29
C SER A 252 -6.48 -6.65 -7.87
N LEU A 253 -7.66 -6.58 -7.28
CA LEU A 253 -7.95 -7.18 -5.98
C LEU A 253 -9.33 -7.83 -5.95
N THR A 254 -9.47 -8.88 -5.13
CA THR A 254 -10.74 -9.61 -5.01
C THR A 254 -11.36 -9.40 -3.64
N LEU A 255 -12.67 -9.14 -3.59
CA LEU A 255 -13.46 -8.98 -2.37
C LEU A 255 -14.73 -9.82 -2.45
N ALA A 256 -15.28 -10.19 -1.30
CA ALA A 256 -16.60 -10.83 -1.26
C ALA A 256 -17.68 -9.80 -1.61
N LEU A 257 -18.60 -10.15 -2.51
CA LEU A 257 -19.79 -9.35 -2.75
C LEU A 257 -20.67 -9.35 -1.49
N ALA A 258 -21.36 -8.26 -1.22
CA ALA A 258 -22.46 -8.27 -0.26
C ALA A 258 -23.58 -9.13 -0.84
N ASP A 259 -24.20 -9.96 0.01
CA ASP A 259 -25.29 -10.82 -0.42
C ASP A 259 -26.53 -9.95 -0.69
N PRO A 260 -27.13 -9.97 -1.89
CA PRO A 260 -28.34 -9.18 -2.15
C PRO A 260 -29.56 -9.64 -1.35
N ALA A 261 -29.44 -10.70 -0.54
CA ALA A 261 -30.51 -11.31 0.23
C ALA A 261 -30.48 -11.04 1.74
N ALA A 262 -29.60 -10.15 2.23
CA ALA A 262 -29.46 -9.83 3.66
C ALA A 262 -30.05 -8.46 4.04
N GLY A 263 -31.07 -7.98 3.30
CA GLY A 263 -31.83 -6.77 3.56
C GLY A 263 -33.27 -7.05 3.95
#